data_bba9f4ff22806b21f88da6029146af3f
#
_entry.id   bba9f4ff22806b21f88da6029146af3f
#
_cell.length_a   1.000
_cell.length_b   1.000
_cell.length_c   1.000
_cell.angle_alpha   90.00
_cell.angle_beta   90.00
_cell.angle_gamma   90.00
#
_symmetry.space_group_name_H-M   'P 1'
#
loop_
_entity.id
_entity.type
_entity.pdbx_description
1 polymer ?
#
loop_
_entity_poly.entity_id
_entity_poly.type
_entity_poly.pdbx_seq_one_letter_code
_entity_poly.pdbx_strand_id
1 'polypeptide(L)'
;LQPAEGRPWIWRARFPGYHSEMDHQLLGHGFHLAFVDVAGLYGAPAAIEIGDALHTYLTQRHRMSAKPVLEAVSRGGLFAYHWALKHPGFVSAIYCDTPVCDPKSWPGGLGSGNGPPGDWRRLLDVYGWREGDVAPQEPYLFRKAHIIAEQRIPIMHIISDNDTVVPPQENTLMLK
;
A
#
# COMPACT_ATOMS: atom_id res chain seq x y z
N LEU A 1 -20.15 -16.75 10.63
CA LEU A 1 -20.15 -16.59 9.17
C LEU A 1 -19.35 -17.71 8.55
N GLN A 2 -19.84 -18.28 7.44
CA GLN A 2 -19.07 -19.27 6.70
C GLN A 2 -18.11 -18.56 5.74
N PRO A 3 -16.83 -19.00 5.62
CA PRO A 3 -15.92 -18.47 4.61
C PRO A 3 -16.48 -18.64 3.20
N ALA A 4 -16.30 -17.63 2.36
CA ALA A 4 -16.60 -17.75 0.93
C ALA A 4 -15.65 -18.77 0.27
N GLU A 5 -16.10 -19.32 -0.86
CA GLU A 5 -15.30 -20.26 -1.65
C GLU A 5 -13.95 -19.63 -2.04
N GLY A 6 -12.87 -20.41 -1.97
CA GLY A 6 -11.51 -19.91 -2.24
C GLY A 6 -10.91 -19.08 -1.12
N ARG A 7 -11.64 -18.85 -0.02
CA ARG A 7 -11.18 -18.09 1.16
C ARG A 7 -10.55 -16.75 0.79
N PRO A 8 -11.29 -15.87 0.10
CA PRO A 8 -10.78 -14.55 -0.26
C PRO A 8 -10.50 -13.71 0.97
N TRP A 9 -9.53 -12.81 0.87
CA TRP A 9 -9.16 -11.97 1.98
C TRP A 9 -8.67 -10.60 1.55
N ILE A 10 -8.84 -9.64 2.47
CA ILE A 10 -8.40 -8.28 2.36
C ILE A 10 -7.14 -8.15 3.20
N TRP A 11 -6.11 -7.59 2.63
CA TRP A 11 -4.89 -7.23 3.33
C TRP A 11 -4.87 -5.73 3.58
N ARG A 12 -5.23 -5.36 4.78
CA ARG A 12 -5.25 -3.96 5.18
C ARG A 12 -3.84 -3.54 5.60
N ALA A 13 -3.28 -2.56 4.89
CA ALA A 13 -1.89 -2.15 5.08
C ALA A 13 -1.70 -1.13 6.20
N ARG A 14 -2.75 -0.41 6.60
CA ARG A 14 -2.70 0.64 7.62
C ARG A 14 -4.05 0.92 8.24
N PHE A 15 -4.04 1.51 9.42
CA PHE A 15 -5.23 1.98 10.14
C PHE A 15 -6.33 0.93 10.29
N PRO A 16 -6.08 -0.19 10.99
CA PRO A 16 -7.13 -1.16 11.24
C PRO A 16 -8.27 -0.49 12.00
N GLY A 17 -9.47 -0.53 11.46
CA GLY A 17 -10.65 0.09 12.04
C GLY A 17 -10.95 1.53 11.62
N TYR A 18 -10.13 2.17 10.78
CA TYR A 18 -10.45 3.48 10.20
C TYR A 18 -11.17 3.30 8.86
N HIS A 19 -12.36 3.90 8.69
CA HIS A 19 -13.22 3.70 7.51
C HIS A 19 -13.38 2.22 7.15
N SER A 20 -13.79 1.42 8.15
CA SER A 20 -13.87 -0.05 8.06
C SER A 20 -15.24 -0.57 7.61
N GLU A 21 -16.11 0.30 7.09
CA GLU A 21 -17.47 -0.07 6.65
C GLU A 21 -17.42 -1.11 5.52
N MET A 22 -16.50 -0.94 4.58
CA MET A 22 -16.28 -1.90 3.49
C MET A 22 -15.76 -3.24 4.03
N ASP A 23 -14.82 -3.21 4.96
CA ASP A 23 -14.28 -4.41 5.61
C ASP A 23 -15.40 -5.23 6.25
N HIS A 24 -16.28 -4.56 7.03
CA HIS A 24 -17.40 -5.23 7.68
C HIS A 24 -18.38 -5.85 6.68
N GLN A 25 -18.65 -5.17 5.56
CA GLN A 25 -19.50 -5.71 4.51
C GLN A 25 -18.86 -6.95 3.87
N LEU A 26 -17.58 -6.88 3.53
CA LEU A 26 -16.85 -8.01 2.92
C LEU A 26 -16.71 -9.18 3.89
N LEU A 27 -16.47 -8.93 5.17
CA LEU A 27 -16.54 -9.98 6.21
C LEU A 27 -17.93 -10.64 6.22
N GLY A 28 -19.00 -9.85 6.08
CA GLY A 28 -20.38 -10.36 5.95
C GLY A 28 -20.58 -11.27 4.73
N HIS A 29 -19.81 -11.07 3.66
CA HIS A 29 -19.78 -11.92 2.47
C HIS A 29 -18.79 -13.10 2.56
N GLY A 30 -18.22 -13.36 3.73
CA GLY A 30 -17.33 -14.49 3.96
C GLY A 30 -15.86 -14.25 3.58
N PHE A 31 -15.46 -13.00 3.31
CA PHE A 31 -14.05 -12.64 3.21
C PHE A 31 -13.37 -12.72 4.58
N HIS A 32 -12.06 -12.78 4.56
CA HIS A 32 -11.23 -12.62 5.75
C HIS A 32 -10.52 -11.26 5.70
N LEU A 33 -10.17 -10.73 6.86
CA LEU A 33 -9.39 -9.51 7.00
C LEU A 33 -8.08 -9.85 7.70
N ALA A 34 -6.96 -9.40 7.13
CA ALA A 34 -5.64 -9.52 7.73
C ALA A 34 -4.95 -8.16 7.82
N PHE A 35 -4.19 -7.98 8.88
CA PHE A 35 -3.39 -6.80 9.14
C PHE A 35 -2.06 -7.19 9.77
N VAL A 36 -1.00 -6.50 9.38
CA VAL A 36 0.29 -6.50 10.07
C VAL A 36 0.82 -5.06 10.12
N ASP A 37 1.31 -4.65 11.27
CA ASP A 37 1.81 -3.27 11.41
C ASP A 37 3.23 -3.15 10.85
N VAL A 38 3.30 -2.60 9.65
CA VAL A 38 4.54 -2.24 8.95
C VAL A 38 4.59 -0.75 8.61
N ALA A 39 3.68 0.02 9.20
CA ALA A 39 3.47 1.43 8.84
C ALA A 39 4.71 2.31 9.08
N GLY A 40 5.49 2.01 10.12
CA GLY A 40 6.74 2.70 10.42
C GLY A 40 7.92 2.32 9.53
N LEU A 41 7.72 1.39 8.58
CA LEU A 41 8.73 0.94 7.62
C LEU A 41 8.51 1.48 6.20
N TYR A 42 7.47 2.30 5.96
CA TYR A 42 7.22 3.05 4.71
C TYR A 42 7.39 2.22 3.43
N GLY A 43 7.04 0.93 3.45
CA GLY A 43 7.19 0.05 2.30
C GLY A 43 8.63 -0.35 1.96
N ALA A 44 9.59 -0.11 2.84
CA ALA A 44 10.98 -0.54 2.67
C ALA A 44 11.12 -2.06 2.58
N PRO A 45 12.26 -2.59 2.12
CA PRO A 45 12.48 -4.04 1.98
C PRO A 45 12.10 -4.85 3.23
N ALA A 46 12.39 -4.35 4.43
CA ALA A 46 12.02 -5.02 5.68
C ALA A 46 10.48 -5.13 5.86
N ALA A 47 9.71 -4.12 5.42
CA ALA A 47 8.25 -4.22 5.43
C ALA A 47 7.75 -5.30 4.48
N ILE A 48 8.38 -5.42 3.32
CA ILE A 48 8.02 -6.41 2.32
C ILE A 48 8.34 -7.83 2.80
N GLU A 49 9.47 -8.04 3.47
CA GLU A 49 9.83 -9.34 4.08
C GLU A 49 8.81 -9.77 5.15
N ILE A 50 8.36 -8.85 6.00
CA ILE A 50 7.29 -9.11 6.96
C ILE A 50 5.99 -9.47 6.23
N GLY A 51 5.67 -8.76 5.16
CA GLY A 51 4.54 -9.05 4.29
C GLY A 51 4.61 -10.44 3.68
N ASP A 52 5.76 -10.84 3.16
CA ASP A 52 5.99 -12.16 2.58
C ASP A 52 5.76 -13.28 3.61
N ALA A 53 6.22 -13.06 4.84
CA ALA A 53 6.01 -13.99 5.95
C ALA A 53 4.51 -14.12 6.29
N LEU A 54 3.76 -13.01 6.37
CA LEU A 54 2.32 -13.03 6.60
C LEU A 54 1.58 -13.73 5.46
N HIS A 55 1.87 -13.37 4.21
CA HIS A 55 1.25 -14.00 3.04
C HIS A 55 1.49 -15.52 3.04
N THR A 56 2.71 -15.95 3.26
CA THR A 56 3.08 -17.37 3.34
C THR A 56 2.33 -18.08 4.48
N TYR A 57 2.27 -17.46 5.65
CA TYR A 57 1.54 -18.02 6.80
C TYR A 57 0.05 -18.21 6.51
N LEU A 58 -0.60 -17.17 5.97
CA LEU A 58 -2.04 -17.21 5.69
C LEU A 58 -2.39 -18.19 4.58
N THR A 59 -1.61 -18.23 3.52
CA THR A 59 -1.87 -19.13 2.39
C THR A 59 -1.58 -20.60 2.72
N GLN A 60 -0.46 -20.89 3.41
CA GLN A 60 -0.06 -22.26 3.71
C GLN A 60 -0.78 -22.85 4.92
N ARG A 61 -0.92 -22.06 6.01
CA ARG A 61 -1.52 -22.57 7.27
C ARG A 61 -3.03 -22.43 7.30
N HIS A 62 -3.56 -21.35 6.73
CA HIS A 62 -4.99 -21.06 6.76
C HIS A 62 -5.69 -21.33 5.42
N ARG A 63 -4.95 -21.72 4.39
CA ARG A 63 -5.46 -22.00 3.04
C ARG A 63 -6.25 -20.82 2.46
N MET A 64 -5.84 -19.62 2.77
CA MET A 64 -6.42 -18.41 2.18
C MET A 64 -6.03 -18.29 0.71
N SER A 65 -6.80 -17.54 -0.06
CA SER A 65 -6.48 -17.24 -1.46
C SER A 65 -5.02 -16.79 -1.61
N ALA A 66 -4.33 -17.28 -2.63
CA ALA A 66 -2.98 -16.78 -2.95
C ALA A 66 -2.98 -15.32 -3.42
N LYS A 67 -4.16 -14.77 -3.75
CA LYS A 67 -4.33 -13.41 -4.28
C LYS A 67 -5.23 -12.59 -3.36
N PRO A 68 -4.67 -11.85 -2.37
CA PRO A 68 -5.44 -10.89 -1.58
C PRO A 68 -5.90 -9.68 -2.39
N VAL A 69 -6.90 -8.99 -1.87
CA VAL A 69 -7.13 -7.58 -2.17
C VAL A 69 -6.20 -6.77 -1.27
N LEU A 70 -5.39 -5.89 -1.84
CA LEU A 70 -4.59 -4.96 -1.06
C LEU A 70 -5.43 -3.71 -0.78
N GLU A 71 -5.65 -3.44 0.50
CA GLU A 71 -6.33 -2.24 0.96
C GLU A 71 -5.35 -1.32 1.68
N ALA A 72 -5.27 -0.08 1.24
CA ALA A 72 -4.34 0.87 1.81
C ALA A 72 -4.97 2.24 2.06
N VAL A 73 -4.61 2.84 3.18
CA VAL A 73 -4.98 4.21 3.52
C VAL A 73 -3.69 5.01 3.71
N SER A 74 -3.60 6.19 3.08
CA SER A 74 -2.50 7.13 3.28
C SER A 74 -1.12 6.45 3.05
N ARG A 75 -0.19 6.51 4.01
CA ARG A 75 1.14 5.89 3.91
C ARG A 75 1.14 4.37 3.67
N GLY A 76 0.01 3.71 3.90
CA GLY A 76 -0.16 2.30 3.56
C GLY A 76 0.02 2.02 2.07
N GLY A 77 -0.19 3.02 1.22
CA GLY A 77 0.05 2.94 -0.22
C GLY A 77 1.47 2.52 -0.56
N LEU A 78 2.48 3.04 0.14
CA LEU A 78 3.88 2.67 -0.07
C LEU A 78 4.10 1.16 0.10
N PHE A 79 3.53 0.56 1.16
CA PHE A 79 3.62 -0.88 1.37
C PHE A 79 2.86 -1.66 0.29
N ALA A 80 1.58 -1.32 0.06
CA ALA A 80 0.72 -2.06 -0.86
C ALA A 80 1.31 -2.11 -2.27
N TYR A 81 1.76 -0.97 -2.77
CA TYR A 81 2.35 -0.89 -4.11
C TYR A 81 3.73 -1.54 -4.21
N HIS A 82 4.60 -1.39 -3.22
CA HIS A 82 5.90 -2.06 -3.26
C HIS A 82 5.75 -3.58 -3.17
N TRP A 83 4.80 -4.07 -2.36
CA TRP A 83 4.52 -5.50 -2.31
C TRP A 83 3.91 -6.00 -3.64
N ALA A 84 2.97 -5.26 -4.23
CA ALA A 84 2.39 -5.58 -5.52
C ALA A 84 3.44 -5.60 -6.65
N LEU A 85 4.40 -4.67 -6.64
CA LEU A 85 5.50 -4.64 -7.61
C LEU A 85 6.44 -5.84 -7.48
N LYS A 86 6.68 -6.32 -6.25
CA LYS A 86 7.49 -7.51 -6.01
C LYS A 86 6.74 -8.80 -6.37
N HIS A 87 5.42 -8.83 -6.17
CA HIS A 87 4.57 -10.01 -6.32
C HIS A 87 3.33 -9.75 -7.19
N PRO A 88 3.48 -9.27 -8.43
CA PRO A 88 2.32 -8.83 -9.22
C PRO A 88 1.34 -9.96 -9.53
N GLY A 89 1.81 -11.21 -9.59
CA GLY A 89 0.97 -12.39 -9.78
C GLY A 89 0.11 -12.78 -8.56
N PHE A 90 0.37 -12.17 -7.39
CA PHE A 90 -0.30 -12.50 -6.13
C PHE A 90 -1.29 -11.43 -5.66
N VAL A 91 -1.72 -10.55 -6.53
CA VAL A 91 -2.69 -9.51 -6.18
C VAL A 91 -3.96 -9.71 -6.99
N SER A 92 -5.13 -9.66 -6.33
CA SER A 92 -6.43 -9.73 -7.00
C SER A 92 -6.97 -8.35 -7.36
N ALA A 93 -6.80 -7.36 -6.48
CA ALA A 93 -7.19 -5.98 -6.68
C ALA A 93 -6.42 -5.07 -5.70
N ILE A 94 -6.38 -3.77 -6.00
CA ILE A 94 -5.84 -2.74 -5.10
C ILE A 94 -6.94 -1.70 -4.87
N TYR A 95 -7.27 -1.47 -3.60
CA TYR A 95 -8.16 -0.39 -3.18
C TYR A 95 -7.39 0.54 -2.25
N CYS A 96 -7.41 1.83 -2.55
CA CYS A 96 -6.69 2.80 -1.75
C CYS A 96 -7.52 4.05 -1.45
N ASP A 97 -7.40 4.54 -0.24
CA ASP A 97 -7.91 5.83 0.19
C ASP A 97 -6.73 6.80 0.38
N THR A 98 -6.68 7.85 -0.45
CA THR A 98 -5.62 8.87 -0.47
C THR A 98 -4.20 8.28 -0.34
N PRO A 99 -3.80 7.33 -1.22
CA PRO A 99 -2.55 6.62 -1.03
C PRO A 99 -1.32 7.49 -1.27
N VAL A 100 -0.32 7.33 -0.42
CA VAL A 100 1.03 7.81 -0.71
C VAL A 100 1.65 6.90 -1.75
N CYS A 101 1.99 7.48 -2.91
CA CYS A 101 2.66 6.82 -4.03
C CYS A 101 4.10 7.34 -4.23
N ASP A 102 4.37 8.55 -3.77
CA ASP A 102 5.69 9.20 -3.81
C ASP A 102 6.19 9.55 -2.41
N PRO A 103 7.26 8.93 -1.93
CA PRO A 103 7.85 9.28 -0.64
C PRO A 103 8.40 10.72 -0.58
N LYS A 104 8.66 11.34 -1.73
CA LYS A 104 9.09 12.76 -1.81
C LYS A 104 7.93 13.72 -1.55
N SER A 105 6.72 13.38 -2.04
CA SER A 105 5.51 14.12 -1.73
C SER A 105 5.18 13.99 -0.24
N TRP A 106 5.05 12.72 0.23
CA TRP A 106 4.87 12.45 1.65
C TRP A 106 5.71 11.22 2.06
N PRO A 107 6.46 11.27 3.13
CA PRO A 107 6.59 12.35 4.12
C PRO A 107 7.62 13.43 3.78
N GLY A 108 8.18 13.42 2.57
CA GLY A 108 9.28 14.32 2.18
C GLY A 108 8.93 15.80 2.17
N GLY A 109 7.68 16.16 1.85
CA GLY A 109 7.26 17.55 1.72
C GLY A 109 8.06 18.32 0.65
N LEU A 110 8.58 17.60 -0.36
CA LEU A 110 9.39 18.20 -1.45
C LEU A 110 8.52 18.68 -2.62
N GLY A 111 7.21 18.53 -2.51
CA GLY A 111 6.19 19.01 -3.45
C GLY A 111 5.31 20.06 -2.82
N SER A 112 4.01 20.03 -3.15
CA SER A 112 2.98 20.93 -2.63
C SER A 112 2.37 20.46 -1.30
N GLY A 113 2.55 19.20 -0.93
CA GLY A 113 2.04 18.61 0.29
C GLY A 113 2.88 18.92 1.53
N ASN A 114 2.26 18.74 2.70
CA ASN A 114 2.91 18.98 4.00
C ASN A 114 3.53 17.68 4.54
N GLY A 115 4.85 17.55 4.45
CA GLY A 115 5.60 16.41 4.99
C GLY A 115 6.05 16.63 6.44
N PRO A 116 5.72 15.75 7.40
CA PRO A 116 6.23 15.87 8.75
C PRO A 116 7.72 15.49 8.82
N PRO A 117 8.61 16.39 9.30
CA PRO A 117 10.06 16.15 9.29
C PRO A 117 10.51 14.90 10.06
N GLY A 118 9.73 14.51 11.08
CA GLY A 118 10.01 13.29 11.86
C GLY A 118 9.77 12.01 11.06
N ASP A 119 8.70 11.97 10.27
CA ASP A 119 8.41 10.83 9.37
C ASP A 119 9.41 10.76 8.21
N TRP A 120 9.84 11.94 7.68
CA TRP A 120 10.85 11.99 6.63
C TRP A 120 12.18 11.40 7.10
N ARG A 121 12.70 11.86 8.24
CA ARG A 121 13.94 11.30 8.82
C ARG A 121 13.83 9.81 9.03
N ARG A 122 12.70 9.34 9.60
CA ARG A 122 12.49 7.91 9.83
C ARG A 122 12.45 7.10 8.53
N LEU A 123 11.84 7.64 7.47
CA LEU A 123 11.87 7.01 6.16
C LEU A 123 13.30 6.87 5.65
N LEU A 124 14.09 7.95 5.69
CA LEU A 124 15.48 7.93 5.26
C LEU A 124 16.28 6.87 6.02
N ASP A 125 16.14 6.81 7.35
CA ASP A 125 16.81 5.83 8.21
C ASP A 125 16.44 4.39 7.81
N VAL A 126 15.15 4.12 7.60
CA VAL A 126 14.64 2.78 7.27
C VAL A 126 15.12 2.31 5.89
N TYR A 127 15.25 3.22 4.94
CA TYR A 127 15.78 2.93 3.59
C TYR A 127 17.31 2.99 3.51
N GLY A 128 17.99 3.51 4.55
CA GLY A 128 19.42 3.78 4.51
C GLY A 128 19.80 4.89 3.52
N TRP A 129 18.89 5.83 3.26
CA TRP A 129 19.09 6.93 2.31
C TRP A 129 19.61 8.18 3.00
N ARG A 130 20.35 8.98 2.23
CA ARG A 130 20.66 10.35 2.60
C ARG A 130 19.68 11.30 1.91
N GLU A 131 19.38 12.43 2.52
CA GLU A 131 18.42 13.40 1.99
C GLU A 131 18.73 13.85 0.55
N GLY A 132 20.00 14.09 0.24
CA GLY A 132 20.43 14.47 -1.11
C GLY A 132 20.32 13.36 -2.17
N ASP A 133 20.21 12.09 -1.76
CA ASP A 133 20.14 10.95 -2.70
C ASP A 133 18.73 10.75 -3.27
N VAL A 134 17.70 11.26 -2.58
CA VAL A 134 16.29 10.99 -2.92
C VAL A 134 15.72 12.00 -3.90
N ALA A 135 16.08 13.27 -3.75
CA ALA A 135 15.49 14.39 -4.49
C ALA A 135 15.52 14.26 -6.03
N PRO A 136 16.63 13.81 -6.67
CA PRO A 136 16.71 13.73 -8.13
C PRO A 136 16.08 12.47 -8.74
N GLN A 137 15.67 11.49 -7.94
CA GLN A 137 15.16 10.22 -8.46
C GLN A 137 13.65 10.26 -8.68
N GLU A 138 13.21 9.75 -9.83
CA GLU A 138 11.79 9.43 -10.02
C GLU A 138 11.38 8.34 -9.02
N PRO A 139 10.19 8.46 -8.38
CA PRO A 139 9.70 7.45 -7.45
C PRO A 139 9.69 6.06 -8.05
N TYR A 140 10.14 5.09 -7.27
CA TYR A 140 10.25 3.69 -7.71
C TYR A 140 8.93 3.14 -8.27
N LEU A 141 7.80 3.48 -7.64
CA LEU A 141 6.49 3.04 -8.09
C LEU A 141 6.19 3.53 -9.51
N PHE A 142 6.40 4.81 -9.83
CA PHE A 142 6.03 5.35 -11.14
C PHE A 142 6.88 4.75 -12.27
N ARG A 143 8.17 4.53 -12.02
CA ARG A 143 9.05 3.84 -12.98
C ARG A 143 8.64 2.39 -13.27
N LYS A 144 7.94 1.74 -12.35
CA LYS A 144 7.59 0.32 -12.37
C LYS A 144 6.09 0.06 -12.50
N ALA A 145 5.26 1.09 -12.61
CA ALA A 145 3.79 0.95 -12.67
C ALA A 145 3.32 0.03 -13.80
N HIS A 146 4.06 -0.02 -14.93
CA HIS A 146 3.77 -0.92 -16.04
C HIS A 146 3.70 -2.39 -15.61
N ILE A 147 4.48 -2.82 -14.62
CA ILE A 147 4.46 -4.21 -14.10
C ILE A 147 3.07 -4.56 -13.54
N ILE A 148 2.44 -3.62 -12.83
CA ILE A 148 1.10 -3.81 -12.26
C ILE A 148 0.05 -3.76 -13.39
N ALA A 149 0.21 -2.84 -14.34
CA ALA A 149 -0.69 -2.69 -15.48
C ALA A 149 -0.69 -3.94 -16.38
N GLU A 150 0.46 -4.56 -16.64
CA GLU A 150 0.59 -5.79 -17.42
C GLU A 150 -0.19 -6.95 -16.81
N GLN A 151 -0.32 -7.00 -15.50
CA GLN A 151 -1.13 -8.00 -14.79
C GLN A 151 -2.64 -7.72 -14.82
N ARG A 152 -3.04 -6.56 -15.34
CA ARG A 152 -4.46 -6.12 -15.41
C ARG A 152 -5.13 -6.14 -14.04
N ILE A 153 -4.40 -5.83 -12.97
CA ILE A 153 -4.92 -5.75 -11.62
C ILE A 153 -5.92 -4.59 -11.54
N PRO A 154 -7.18 -4.82 -11.14
CA PRO A 154 -8.12 -3.73 -10.90
C PRO A 154 -7.61 -2.82 -9.80
N ILE A 155 -7.60 -1.51 -10.05
CA ILE A 155 -7.17 -0.49 -9.09
C ILE A 155 -8.27 0.53 -8.92
N MET A 156 -8.59 0.84 -7.66
CA MET A 156 -9.52 1.89 -7.29
C MET A 156 -8.89 2.79 -6.23
N HIS A 157 -8.90 4.10 -6.48
CA HIS A 157 -8.49 5.11 -5.51
C HIS A 157 -9.64 6.04 -5.16
N ILE A 158 -9.80 6.31 -3.87
CA ILE A 158 -10.60 7.42 -3.37
C ILE A 158 -9.62 8.57 -3.11
N ILE A 159 -9.90 9.74 -3.65
CA ILE A 159 -9.05 10.93 -3.53
C ILE A 159 -9.89 12.17 -3.26
N SER A 160 -9.26 13.20 -2.72
CA SER A 160 -9.82 14.55 -2.61
C SER A 160 -8.93 15.53 -3.37
N ASP A 161 -9.53 16.35 -4.22
CA ASP A 161 -8.80 17.39 -4.97
C ASP A 161 -8.18 18.46 -4.05
N ASN A 162 -8.68 18.56 -2.82
CA ASN A 162 -8.24 19.51 -1.80
C ASN A 162 -7.32 18.86 -0.75
N ASP A 163 -6.79 17.65 -1.01
CA ASP A 163 -5.86 17.01 -0.08
C ASP A 163 -4.51 17.74 -0.10
N THR A 164 -4.19 18.41 1.01
CA THR A 164 -2.93 19.13 1.20
C THR A 164 -1.85 18.30 1.90
N VAL A 165 -2.19 17.09 2.32
CA VAL A 165 -1.26 16.16 2.97
C VAL A 165 -0.69 15.18 1.96
N VAL A 166 -1.58 14.57 1.15
CA VAL A 166 -1.22 13.64 0.08
C VAL A 166 -1.84 14.13 -1.24
N PRO A 167 -1.29 15.19 -1.85
CA PRO A 167 -1.85 15.78 -3.06
C PRO A 167 -1.98 14.74 -4.17
N PRO A 168 -3.19 14.57 -4.78
CA PRO A 168 -3.39 13.55 -5.80
C PRO A 168 -2.54 13.79 -7.04
N GLN A 169 -2.19 15.04 -7.37
CA GLN A 169 -1.34 15.41 -8.50
C GLN A 169 0.07 14.83 -8.41
N GLU A 170 0.57 14.60 -7.19
CA GLU A 170 1.90 14.06 -6.91
C GLU A 170 1.88 12.56 -6.61
N ASN A 171 0.70 11.99 -6.47
CA ASN A 171 0.50 10.59 -6.06
C ASN A 171 -0.37 9.84 -7.05
N THR A 172 -1.67 9.73 -6.81
CA THR A 172 -2.61 8.93 -7.62
C THR A 172 -2.58 9.29 -9.11
N LEU A 173 -2.58 10.58 -9.45
CA LEU A 173 -2.67 11.03 -10.84
C LEU A 173 -1.38 10.76 -11.64
N MET A 174 -0.28 10.42 -10.98
CA MET A 174 0.97 10.00 -11.61
C MET A 174 0.97 8.53 -12.05
N LEU A 175 -0.05 7.76 -11.66
CA LEU A 175 -0.20 6.33 -12.02
C LEU A 175 -1.04 6.11 -13.29
N LYS A 176 -1.33 7.16 -14.05
CA LYS A 176 -2.14 7.09 -15.28
C LYS A 176 -1.37 6.47 -16.45
#